data_60455eef93a3dd5bd40a536b5645f3d4
#
_entry.id   60455eef93a3dd5bd40a536b5645f3d4
#
_cell.length_a   1.000
_cell.length_b   1.000
_cell.length_c   1.000
_cell.angle_alpha   90.00
_cell.angle_beta   90.00
_cell.angle_gamma   90.00
#
_symmetry.space_group_name_H-M   'P 1'
#
loop_
_entity.id
_entity.type
_entity.pdbx_description
1 polymer ?
#
loop_
_entity_poly.entity_id
_entity_poly.type
_entity_poly.pdbx_seq_one_letter_code
_entity_poly.pdbx_strand_id
1 'polypeptide(L)'
;MDFLVYHRDRPGSGDLRRALVEEHWSYMDGFAETMIARGPTFDESGEVLTGSVHVLGLPDPAAAWRFAFEEPSYQAGAYRDVLVRRFRNDLGRTMWDFAGGRDGDDRYLVIGWGPAPGTEPVVPDSDDLIGCGALLSDDGETWLGTAVLVRAAGLDAAREVLAGRRYDAVEVHRWHFGGRRTEDQG
;
A
#
# COMPACT_ATOMS: atom_id res chain seq x y z
N MET A 1 13.98 5.90 6.72
CA MET A 1 12.58 6.25 7.09
C MET A 1 11.68 5.51 6.16
N ASP A 2 10.55 4.97 6.65
CA ASP A 2 9.61 4.27 5.77
C ASP A 2 8.54 5.22 5.27
N PHE A 3 8.08 4.95 4.04
CA PHE A 3 7.04 5.72 3.38
C PHE A 3 6.03 4.77 2.74
N LEU A 4 4.76 5.17 2.81
CA LEU A 4 3.70 4.59 2.00
C LEU A 4 3.49 5.52 0.80
N VAL A 5 3.59 4.93 -0.39
CA VAL A 5 3.34 5.59 -1.67
C VAL A 5 2.20 4.85 -2.36
N TYR A 6 1.08 5.51 -2.57
CA TYR A 6 -0.08 4.92 -3.23
C TYR A 6 -0.44 5.73 -4.48
N HIS A 7 -0.10 5.19 -5.63
CA HIS A 7 -0.50 5.71 -6.93
C HIS A 7 -1.93 5.24 -7.22
N ARG A 8 -2.84 6.16 -7.53
CA ARG A 8 -4.22 5.85 -7.90
C ARG A 8 -4.40 6.02 -9.40
N ASP A 9 -4.95 5.00 -10.03
CA ASP A 9 -5.09 4.94 -11.48
C ASP A 9 -6.09 5.99 -12.00
N ARG A 10 -5.80 6.53 -13.16
CA ARG A 10 -6.77 7.26 -13.95
C ARG A 10 -7.77 6.25 -14.54
N PRO A 11 -9.08 6.52 -14.52
CA PRO A 11 -10.04 5.66 -15.19
C PRO A 11 -9.64 5.36 -16.64
N GLY A 12 -9.65 4.09 -17.02
CA GLY A 12 -9.28 3.64 -18.37
C GLY A 12 -7.79 3.49 -18.64
N SER A 13 -6.91 3.65 -17.65
CA SER A 13 -5.45 3.53 -17.84
C SER A 13 -4.93 2.08 -17.81
N GLY A 14 -5.79 1.08 -17.65
CA GLY A 14 -5.39 -0.32 -17.52
C GLY A 14 -4.53 -0.85 -18.67
N ASP A 15 -4.82 -0.47 -19.93
CA ASP A 15 -4.00 -0.87 -21.08
C ASP A 15 -2.61 -0.24 -21.03
N LEU A 16 -2.53 1.04 -20.67
CA LEU A 16 -1.27 1.75 -20.50
C LEU A 16 -0.43 1.12 -19.37
N ARG A 17 -1.07 0.78 -18.23
CA ARG A 17 -0.41 0.08 -17.12
C ARG A 17 0.15 -1.28 -17.54
N ARG A 18 -0.62 -2.06 -18.34
CA ARG A 18 -0.15 -3.34 -18.86
C ARG A 18 1.02 -3.18 -19.83
N ALA A 19 0.97 -2.17 -20.70
CA ALA A 19 2.06 -1.89 -21.64
C ALA A 19 3.38 -1.52 -20.95
N LEU A 20 3.31 -0.89 -19.77
CA LEU A 20 4.48 -0.42 -19.01
C LEU A 20 4.87 -1.35 -17.84
N VAL A 21 4.29 -2.55 -17.75
CA VAL A 21 4.49 -3.43 -16.60
C VAL A 21 5.96 -3.81 -16.38
N GLU A 22 6.71 -4.06 -17.45
CA GLU A 22 8.13 -4.44 -17.36
C GLU A 22 9.00 -3.28 -16.90
N GLU A 23 8.76 -2.06 -17.39
CA GLU A 23 9.45 -0.85 -16.96
C GLU A 23 9.13 -0.54 -15.50
N HIS A 24 7.86 -0.70 -15.10
CA HIS A 24 7.42 -0.56 -13.71
C HIS A 24 8.15 -1.55 -12.81
N TRP A 25 8.18 -2.83 -13.15
CA TRP A 25 8.88 -3.84 -12.34
C TRP A 25 10.38 -3.59 -12.28
N SER A 26 11.02 -3.22 -13.38
CA SER A 26 12.44 -2.89 -13.42
C SER A 26 12.76 -1.68 -12.54
N TYR A 27 11.88 -0.68 -12.51
CA TYR A 27 12.00 0.45 -11.61
C TYR A 27 11.89 0.03 -10.14
N MET A 28 10.89 -0.80 -9.80
CA MET A 28 10.68 -1.30 -8.45
C MET A 28 11.80 -2.23 -7.95
N ASP A 29 12.41 -2.98 -8.85
CA ASP A 29 13.53 -3.86 -8.52
C ASP A 29 14.77 -3.07 -8.03
N GLY A 30 14.92 -1.80 -8.47
CA GLY A 30 15.92 -0.87 -7.95
C GLY A 30 15.76 -0.53 -6.46
N PHE A 31 14.60 -0.82 -5.87
CA PHE A 31 14.28 -0.57 -4.45
C PHE A 31 14.03 -1.86 -3.66
N ALA A 32 14.35 -3.03 -4.22
CA ALA A 32 14.01 -4.33 -3.64
C ALA A 32 14.52 -4.51 -2.21
N GLU A 33 15.74 -4.02 -1.91
CA GLU A 33 16.37 -4.18 -0.58
C GLU A 33 15.65 -3.40 0.53
N THR A 34 14.95 -2.32 0.18
CA THR A 34 14.24 -1.47 1.15
C THR A 34 12.73 -1.62 1.09
N MET A 35 12.23 -2.47 0.19
CA MET A 35 10.80 -2.70 0.00
C MET A 35 10.22 -3.48 1.19
N ILE A 36 9.17 -2.95 1.80
CA ILE A 36 8.43 -3.58 2.91
C ILE A 36 7.18 -4.26 2.38
N ALA A 37 6.43 -3.58 1.52
CA ALA A 37 5.26 -4.14 0.86
C ALA A 37 5.03 -3.48 -0.49
N ARG A 38 4.46 -4.24 -1.46
CA ARG A 38 4.07 -3.71 -2.76
C ARG A 38 2.95 -4.52 -3.39
N GLY A 39 2.12 -3.87 -4.16
CA GLY A 39 1.11 -4.57 -4.95
C GLY A 39 0.04 -3.69 -5.54
N PRO A 40 -0.66 -4.22 -6.57
CA PRO A 40 -1.78 -3.55 -7.21
C PRO A 40 -3.01 -3.54 -6.30
N THR A 41 -3.82 -2.49 -6.46
CA THR A 41 -5.17 -2.42 -5.91
C THR A 41 -6.20 -2.59 -7.03
N PHE A 42 -7.37 -3.09 -6.66
CA PHE A 42 -8.48 -3.36 -7.57
C PHE A 42 -9.78 -2.78 -7.03
N ASP A 43 -10.75 -2.67 -7.90
CA ASP A 43 -12.13 -2.34 -7.54
C ASP A 43 -12.79 -3.47 -6.74
N GLU A 44 -14.06 -3.29 -6.36
CA GLU A 44 -14.81 -4.28 -5.58
C GLU A 44 -14.97 -5.61 -6.32
N SER A 45 -15.02 -5.61 -7.66
CA SER A 45 -15.10 -6.83 -8.46
C SER A 45 -13.80 -7.63 -8.45
N GLY A 46 -12.65 -6.96 -8.23
CA GLY A 46 -11.32 -7.54 -8.35
C GLY A 46 -10.78 -7.61 -9.78
N GLU A 47 -11.50 -7.07 -10.75
CA GLU A 47 -11.14 -7.16 -12.18
C GLU A 47 -10.45 -5.91 -12.70
N VAL A 48 -10.79 -4.73 -12.16
CA VAL A 48 -10.28 -3.44 -12.64
C VAL A 48 -9.19 -2.92 -11.73
N LEU A 49 -8.00 -2.70 -12.30
CA LEU A 49 -6.90 -2.02 -11.61
C LEU A 49 -7.31 -0.60 -11.20
N THR A 50 -7.06 -0.26 -9.95
CA THR A 50 -7.34 1.07 -9.37
C THR A 50 -6.11 1.78 -8.84
N GLY A 51 -4.97 1.09 -8.76
CA GLY A 51 -3.73 1.69 -8.31
C GLY A 51 -2.62 0.71 -8.00
N SER A 52 -1.56 1.22 -7.39
CA SER A 52 -0.44 0.46 -6.84
C SER A 52 0.03 1.09 -5.54
N VAL A 53 0.15 0.28 -4.50
CA VAL A 53 0.72 0.70 -3.22
C VAL A 53 2.12 0.12 -3.05
N HIS A 54 3.01 0.94 -2.48
CA HIS A 54 4.38 0.57 -2.13
C HIS A 54 4.66 1.10 -0.72
N VAL A 55 5.22 0.26 0.12
CA VAL A 55 5.79 0.65 1.41
C VAL A 55 7.27 0.31 1.36
N LEU A 56 8.13 1.31 1.57
CA LEU A 56 9.58 1.13 1.41
C LEU A 56 10.38 2.13 2.24
N GLY A 57 11.60 1.74 2.59
CA GLY A 57 12.58 2.60 3.25
C GLY A 57 13.25 3.55 2.27
N LEU A 58 13.21 4.85 2.56
CA LEU A 58 13.86 5.90 1.77
C LEU A 58 14.55 6.90 2.72
N PRO A 59 15.60 7.62 2.25
CA PRO A 59 16.40 8.47 3.13
C PRO A 59 15.62 9.67 3.71
N ASP A 60 14.73 10.27 2.92
CA ASP A 60 14.01 11.50 3.28
C ASP A 60 12.71 11.65 2.47
N PRO A 61 11.83 12.61 2.84
CA PRO A 61 10.59 12.88 2.09
C PRO A 61 10.83 13.28 0.63
N ALA A 62 11.92 13.99 0.32
CA ALA A 62 12.22 14.35 -1.06
C ALA A 62 12.51 13.12 -1.93
N ALA A 63 13.19 12.12 -1.36
CA ALA A 63 13.40 10.83 -2.03
C ALA A 63 12.08 10.08 -2.25
N ALA A 64 11.14 10.16 -1.31
CA ALA A 64 9.82 9.56 -1.46
C ALA A 64 9.01 10.21 -2.60
N TRP A 65 9.08 11.52 -2.73
CA TRP A 65 8.46 12.23 -3.86
C TRP A 65 9.15 11.92 -5.19
N ARG A 66 10.49 11.82 -5.22
CA ARG A 66 11.22 11.36 -6.43
C ARG A 66 10.80 9.96 -6.83
N PHE A 67 10.77 9.01 -5.88
CA PHE A 67 10.28 7.65 -6.13
C PHE A 67 8.89 7.66 -6.75
N ALA A 68 7.97 8.47 -6.22
CA ALA A 68 6.61 8.54 -6.71
C ALA A 68 6.51 9.13 -8.12
N PHE A 69 7.28 10.17 -8.42
CA PHE A 69 7.16 10.92 -9.68
C PHE A 69 8.03 10.37 -10.81
N GLU A 70 9.15 9.73 -10.51
CA GLU A 70 10.02 9.12 -11.53
C GLU A 70 9.54 7.73 -11.96
N GLU A 71 8.50 7.20 -11.34
CA GLU A 71 7.89 5.91 -11.68
C GLU A 71 7.34 5.95 -13.12
N PRO A 72 7.66 4.94 -13.98
CA PRO A 72 7.34 4.97 -15.40
C PRO A 72 5.87 5.17 -15.74
N SER A 73 4.95 4.53 -15.01
CA SER A 73 3.51 4.70 -15.25
C SER A 73 3.03 6.10 -14.81
N TYR A 74 3.65 6.71 -13.79
CA TYR A 74 3.39 8.09 -13.42
C TYR A 74 3.83 9.03 -14.54
N GLN A 75 5.04 8.87 -15.05
CA GLN A 75 5.60 9.66 -16.15
C GLN A 75 4.78 9.56 -17.43
N ALA A 76 4.21 8.39 -17.70
CA ALA A 76 3.31 8.16 -18.82
C ALA A 76 1.88 8.68 -18.59
N GLY A 77 1.56 9.17 -17.40
CA GLY A 77 0.26 9.73 -17.08
C GLY A 77 -0.83 8.67 -16.82
N ALA A 78 -0.47 7.47 -16.40
CA ALA A 78 -1.45 6.42 -16.06
C ALA A 78 -2.20 6.71 -14.75
N TYR A 79 -1.61 7.49 -13.85
CA TYR A 79 -2.19 7.82 -12.55
C TYR A 79 -2.91 9.18 -12.56
N ARG A 80 -3.96 9.30 -11.76
CA ARG A 80 -4.67 10.56 -11.53
C ARG A 80 -4.05 11.38 -10.40
N ASP A 81 -3.56 10.67 -9.37
CA ASP A 81 -2.93 11.26 -8.19
C ASP A 81 -2.00 10.25 -7.50
N VAL A 82 -1.20 10.74 -6.56
CA VAL A 82 -0.38 9.91 -5.69
C VAL A 82 -0.46 10.41 -4.25
N LEU A 83 -0.65 9.47 -3.32
CA LEU A 83 -0.53 9.68 -1.90
C LEU A 83 0.88 9.30 -1.47
N VAL A 84 1.62 10.24 -0.87
CA VAL A 84 2.91 9.98 -0.22
C VAL A 84 2.77 10.35 1.25
N ARG A 85 3.05 9.40 2.15
CA ARG A 85 3.04 9.64 3.59
C ARG A 85 4.21 8.94 4.25
N ARG A 86 4.82 9.59 5.24
CA ARG A 86 5.73 8.91 6.13
C ARG A 86 4.97 7.79 6.84
N PHE A 87 5.60 6.63 6.92
CA PHE A 87 4.99 5.42 7.45
C PHE A 87 5.82 4.89 8.62
N ARG A 88 5.18 4.52 9.70
CA ARG A 88 5.83 3.78 10.78
C ARG A 88 5.35 2.33 10.71
N ASN A 89 6.27 1.42 10.37
CA ASN A 89 5.97 0.00 10.29
C ASN A 89 5.83 -0.60 11.69
N ASP A 90 4.59 -0.72 12.19
CA ASP A 90 4.30 -1.18 13.54
C ASP A 90 4.48 -2.70 13.71
N LEU A 91 4.40 -3.48 12.62
CA LEU A 91 4.67 -4.91 12.66
C LEU A 91 6.16 -5.26 12.64
N GLY A 92 7.02 -4.35 12.19
CA GLY A 92 8.46 -4.54 12.11
C GLY A 92 8.90 -5.66 11.16
N ARG A 93 8.04 -6.06 10.23
CA ARG A 93 8.28 -7.13 9.23
C ARG A 93 7.84 -6.68 7.84
N THR A 94 8.18 -7.48 6.84
CA THR A 94 7.78 -7.25 5.45
C THR A 94 6.56 -8.11 5.08
N MET A 95 5.94 -7.81 3.94
CA MET A 95 4.83 -8.63 3.42
C MET A 95 5.25 -10.07 3.12
N TRP A 96 6.54 -10.32 2.85
CA TRP A 96 7.06 -11.65 2.54
C TRP A 96 7.16 -12.56 3.77
N ASP A 97 7.12 -11.99 4.98
CA ASP A 97 7.09 -12.72 6.26
C ASP A 97 5.67 -13.18 6.63
N PHE A 98 4.68 -12.89 5.79
CA PHE A 98 3.29 -13.28 6.04
C PHE A 98 3.11 -14.79 5.84
N ALA A 99 2.74 -15.49 6.93
CA ALA A 99 2.59 -16.95 6.95
C ALA A 99 1.48 -17.48 6.04
N GLY A 100 0.50 -16.64 5.68
CA GLY A 100 -0.60 -17.00 4.78
C GLY A 100 -0.24 -17.05 3.30
N GLY A 101 1.06 -16.88 2.94
CA GLY A 101 1.55 -16.94 1.57
C GLY A 101 1.12 -15.76 0.69
N ARG A 102 1.51 -15.81 -0.58
CA ARG A 102 1.30 -14.74 -1.55
C ARG A 102 -0.01 -14.85 -2.32
N ASP A 103 -0.55 -16.05 -2.44
CA ASP A 103 -1.72 -16.33 -3.28
C ASP A 103 -3.03 -16.16 -2.53
N GLY A 104 -4.08 -15.73 -3.24
CA GLY A 104 -5.43 -15.55 -2.75
C GLY A 104 -6.02 -14.19 -3.08
N ASP A 105 -7.35 -14.14 -3.18
CA ASP A 105 -8.13 -12.95 -3.55
C ASP A 105 -8.72 -12.24 -2.32
N ASP A 106 -8.34 -12.69 -1.13
CA ASP A 106 -8.86 -12.28 0.17
C ASP A 106 -7.97 -11.27 0.90
N ARG A 107 -7.23 -10.46 0.15
CA ARG A 107 -6.32 -9.47 0.70
C ARG A 107 -6.79 -8.05 0.39
N TYR A 108 -6.60 -7.18 1.36
CA TYR A 108 -7.12 -5.82 1.31
C TYR A 108 -6.11 -4.82 1.85
N LEU A 109 -6.10 -3.64 1.22
CA LEU A 109 -5.55 -2.41 1.77
C LEU A 109 -6.68 -1.64 2.45
N VAL A 110 -6.50 -1.32 3.72
CA VAL A 110 -7.41 -0.49 4.51
C VAL A 110 -6.68 0.76 4.94
N ILE A 111 -7.22 1.93 4.64
CA ILE A 111 -6.66 3.21 5.06
C ILE A 111 -7.71 3.93 5.91
N GLY A 112 -7.39 4.15 7.18
CA GLY A 112 -8.19 4.97 8.08
C GLY A 112 -7.56 6.36 8.22
N TRP A 113 -8.33 7.41 7.89
CA TRP A 113 -7.93 8.80 8.07
C TRP A 113 -8.40 9.30 9.41
N GLY A 114 -7.50 9.83 10.22
CA GLY A 114 -7.82 10.34 11.54
C GLY A 114 -8.11 11.83 11.56
N PRO A 115 -8.84 12.31 12.61
CA PRO A 115 -8.89 13.72 12.90
C PRO A 115 -7.50 14.21 13.32
N ALA A 116 -7.00 15.23 12.69
CA ALA A 116 -5.74 15.86 13.11
C ALA A 116 -6.04 17.11 13.97
N PRO A 117 -5.41 17.26 15.16
CA PRO A 117 -4.56 16.32 15.87
C PRO A 117 -5.41 15.24 16.59
N GLY A 118 -5.04 14.00 16.44
CA GLY A 118 -5.74 12.85 17.03
C GLY A 118 -4.83 11.93 17.83
N THR A 119 -5.42 11.10 18.68
CA THR A 119 -4.70 10.02 19.34
C THR A 119 -4.70 8.81 18.42
N GLU A 120 -3.52 8.33 18.12
CA GLU A 120 -3.32 7.13 17.31
C GLU A 120 -3.97 5.92 17.97
N PRO A 121 -4.88 5.21 17.28
CA PRO A 121 -5.45 3.97 17.80
C PRO A 121 -4.48 2.81 17.62
N VAL A 122 -4.43 1.93 18.61
CA VAL A 122 -3.68 0.66 18.49
C VAL A 122 -4.48 -0.33 17.66
N VAL A 123 -3.91 -0.83 16.58
CA VAL A 123 -4.49 -1.96 15.82
C VAL A 123 -4.12 -3.24 16.56
N PRO A 124 -5.11 -4.10 16.95
CA PRO A 124 -4.80 -5.38 17.59
C PRO A 124 -3.95 -6.26 16.68
N ASP A 125 -2.99 -6.95 17.27
CA ASP A 125 -2.20 -7.95 16.56
C ASP A 125 -3.08 -9.12 16.12
N SER A 126 -2.81 -9.65 14.92
CA SER A 126 -3.54 -10.76 14.31
C SER A 126 -2.65 -11.46 13.30
N ASP A 127 -2.81 -12.78 13.18
CA ASP A 127 -2.15 -13.59 12.16
C ASP A 127 -2.61 -13.25 10.73
N ASP A 128 -3.69 -12.48 10.59
CA ASP A 128 -4.18 -12.00 9.30
C ASP A 128 -3.54 -10.69 8.84
N LEU A 129 -2.78 -10.00 9.71
CA LEU A 129 -2.08 -8.78 9.33
C LEU A 129 -0.88 -9.10 8.44
N ILE A 130 -0.84 -8.49 7.28
CA ILE A 130 0.28 -8.56 6.31
C ILE A 130 1.21 -7.37 6.54
N GLY A 131 0.64 -6.18 6.77
CA GLY A 131 1.32 -4.95 7.08
C GLY A 131 0.43 -4.04 7.92
N CYS A 132 0.99 -3.29 8.84
CA CYS A 132 0.25 -2.31 9.63
C CYS A 132 1.18 -1.19 10.08
N GLY A 133 0.67 0.04 10.03
CA GLY A 133 1.44 1.17 10.54
C GLY A 133 0.72 2.50 10.46
N ALA A 134 1.29 3.46 11.18
CA ALA A 134 0.81 4.83 11.21
C ALA A 134 1.21 5.61 9.95
N LEU A 135 0.28 6.37 9.42
CA LEU A 135 0.53 7.42 8.42
C LEU A 135 0.81 8.72 9.17
N LEU A 136 1.97 9.30 8.91
CA LEU A 136 2.47 10.47 9.62
C LEU A 136 2.68 11.65 8.66
N SER A 137 2.76 12.85 9.24
CA SER A 137 3.29 14.04 8.56
C SER A 137 4.74 13.86 8.14
N ASP A 138 5.25 14.71 7.24
CA ASP A 138 6.62 14.59 6.70
C ASP A 138 7.70 14.69 7.78
N ASP A 139 7.47 15.48 8.83
CA ASP A 139 8.33 15.56 10.03
C ASP A 139 8.20 14.32 10.94
N GLY A 140 7.12 13.52 10.78
CA GLY A 140 6.84 12.33 11.56
C GLY A 140 6.20 12.60 12.94
N GLU A 141 5.83 13.83 13.23
CA GLU A 141 5.32 14.22 14.56
C GLU A 141 3.80 14.10 14.69
N THR A 142 3.08 14.25 13.55
CA THR A 142 1.61 14.24 13.55
C THR A 142 1.10 12.95 12.95
N TRP A 143 0.25 12.23 13.71
CA TRP A 143 -0.52 11.11 13.18
C TRP A 143 -1.65 11.62 12.28
N LEU A 144 -1.73 11.11 11.07
CA LEU A 144 -2.72 11.47 10.04
C LEU A 144 -3.69 10.33 9.74
N GLY A 145 -3.33 9.12 10.11
CA GLY A 145 -4.13 7.94 9.81
C GLY A 145 -3.37 6.65 10.04
N THR A 146 -3.99 5.54 9.65
CA THR A 146 -3.40 4.20 9.75
C THR A 146 -3.60 3.47 8.43
N ALA A 147 -2.60 2.76 7.95
CA ALA A 147 -2.73 1.87 6.81
C ALA A 147 -2.49 0.42 7.25
N VAL A 148 -3.34 -0.48 6.76
CA VAL A 148 -3.30 -1.91 7.06
C VAL A 148 -3.38 -2.70 5.76
N LEU A 149 -2.49 -3.66 5.59
CA LEU A 149 -2.62 -4.75 4.63
C LEU A 149 -3.07 -5.98 5.40
N VAL A 150 -4.19 -6.58 5.02
CA VAL A 150 -4.83 -7.64 5.80
C VAL A 150 -5.48 -8.69 4.91
N ARG A 151 -5.48 -9.94 5.39
CA ARG A 151 -6.33 -11.01 4.86
C ARG A 151 -7.69 -10.95 5.57
N ALA A 152 -8.77 -10.97 4.83
CA ALA A 152 -10.13 -10.92 5.38
C ALA A 152 -11.13 -11.63 4.47
N ALA A 153 -12.27 -12.05 5.02
CA ALA A 153 -13.30 -12.77 4.27
C ALA A 153 -14.08 -11.90 3.25
N GLY A 154 -13.84 -10.59 3.23
CA GLY A 154 -14.48 -9.64 2.32
C GLY A 154 -14.21 -8.19 2.73
N LEU A 155 -14.73 -7.24 1.95
CA LEU A 155 -14.55 -5.79 2.16
C LEU A 155 -15.03 -5.33 3.54
N ASP A 156 -16.19 -5.83 3.99
CA ASP A 156 -16.75 -5.47 5.30
C ASP A 156 -15.85 -6.01 6.42
N ALA A 157 -15.42 -7.28 6.35
CA ALA A 157 -14.51 -7.87 7.32
C ALA A 157 -13.15 -7.14 7.33
N ALA A 158 -12.64 -6.71 6.19
CA ALA A 158 -11.43 -5.91 6.12
C ALA A 158 -11.62 -4.54 6.81
N ARG A 159 -12.76 -3.89 6.58
CA ARG A 159 -13.10 -2.61 7.23
C ARG A 159 -13.15 -2.71 8.74
N GLU A 160 -13.65 -3.84 9.27
CA GLU A 160 -13.75 -4.12 10.71
C GLU A 160 -12.40 -4.11 11.45
N VAL A 161 -11.28 -4.30 10.76
CA VAL A 161 -9.93 -4.19 11.36
C VAL A 161 -9.71 -2.81 12.00
N LEU A 162 -10.33 -1.77 11.46
CA LEU A 162 -10.30 -0.42 11.99
C LEU A 162 -11.60 -0.01 12.73
N ALA A 163 -12.56 -0.91 12.88
CA ALA A 163 -13.83 -0.62 13.55
C ALA A 163 -13.66 -0.27 15.04
N GLY A 164 -14.56 0.54 15.56
CA GLY A 164 -14.54 1.00 16.96
C GLY A 164 -13.46 2.05 17.25
N ARG A 165 -12.69 2.46 16.26
CA ARG A 165 -11.67 3.50 16.36
C ARG A 165 -12.15 4.80 15.75
N ARG A 166 -11.53 5.91 16.16
CA ARG A 166 -11.92 7.23 15.65
C ARG A 166 -11.18 7.52 14.35
N TYR A 167 -11.81 7.20 13.24
CA TYR A 167 -11.42 7.67 11.92
C TYR A 167 -12.54 8.51 11.31
N ASP A 168 -12.16 9.59 10.63
CA ASP A 168 -13.10 10.43 9.89
C ASP A 168 -13.59 9.74 8.60
N ALA A 169 -12.72 8.92 8.03
CA ALA A 169 -13.02 8.11 6.85
C ALA A 169 -12.20 6.82 6.84
N VAL A 170 -12.76 5.75 6.26
CA VAL A 170 -12.08 4.48 6.05
C VAL A 170 -12.25 4.05 4.59
N GLU A 171 -11.14 3.93 3.89
CA GLU A 171 -11.07 3.40 2.53
C GLU A 171 -10.68 1.91 2.58
N VAL A 172 -11.30 1.08 1.75
CA VAL A 172 -10.95 -0.35 1.61
C VAL A 172 -10.81 -0.66 0.13
N HIS A 173 -9.69 -1.28 -0.22
CA HIS A 173 -9.38 -1.67 -1.58
C HIS A 173 -8.97 -3.15 -1.61
N ARG A 174 -9.41 -3.91 -2.62
CA ARG A 174 -8.79 -5.22 -2.88
C ARG A 174 -7.33 -4.97 -3.23
N TRP A 175 -6.46 -5.83 -2.72
CA TRP A 175 -5.03 -5.72 -2.93
C TRP A 175 -4.43 -7.11 -3.16
N HIS A 176 -3.44 -7.21 -4.02
CA HIS A 176 -2.70 -8.45 -4.24
C HIS A 176 -1.21 -8.22 -4.03
N PHE A 177 -0.51 -9.28 -3.67
CA PHE A 177 0.96 -9.27 -3.62
C PHE A 177 1.53 -8.95 -4.99
N GLY A 178 2.31 -7.89 -5.08
CA GLY A 178 2.95 -7.43 -6.30
C GLY A 178 4.36 -7.95 -6.50
N GLY A 179 4.91 -7.63 -7.67
CA GLY A 179 6.27 -7.98 -8.09
C GLY A 179 6.32 -9.19 -9.01
N ARG A 180 7.50 -9.41 -9.60
CA ARG A 180 7.74 -10.56 -10.46
C ARG A 180 7.52 -11.86 -9.68
N ARG A 181 6.89 -12.84 -10.31
CA ARG A 181 6.91 -14.21 -9.81
C ARG A 181 8.22 -14.83 -10.30
N THR A 182 9.13 -15.15 -9.39
CA THR A 182 10.25 -16.02 -9.71
C THR A 182 9.73 -17.45 -9.72
N GLU A 183 10.06 -18.21 -10.76
CA GLU A 183 9.62 -19.61 -10.94
C GLU A 183 10.08 -20.57 -9.81
N ASP A 184 10.91 -20.09 -8.89
CA ASP A 184 11.53 -20.88 -7.81
C ASP A 184 10.81 -20.82 -6.46
N GLN A 185 9.56 -20.32 -6.37
CA GLN A 185 8.77 -20.27 -5.13
C GLN A 185 7.46 -21.04 -5.28
N GLY A 186 7.56 -22.30 -5.72
CA GLY A 186 6.51 -23.30 -5.70
C GLY A 186 6.69 -24.26 -4.51
#